data_bd245ea0493f18f146d4e93df12dff27
#
_entry.id   bd245ea0493f18f146d4e93df12dff27
#
_cell.length_a   1.000
_cell.length_b   1.000
_cell.length_c   1.000
_cell.angle_alpha   90.00
_cell.angle_beta   90.00
_cell.angle_gamma   90.00
#
_symmetry.space_group_name_H-M   'P 1'
#
loop_
_entity.id
_entity.type
_entity.pdbx_description
1 polymer ?
#
loop_
_entity_poly.entity_id
_entity_poly.type
_entity_poly.pdbx_seq_one_letter_code
_entity_poly.pdbx_strand_id
1 'polypeptide(L)'
;MTPPRPIPTLPVSAEAASDTAVPRLPTTVVSSWKGGVWKTCLSASIAERLAFAGIDVLYLVTDDQLDARRRLGISEADPDVARVQRGAGSVTVVGLAGPHAVDLLYRSGPGRFGRFDAIIVDTPPVKKGGCLPGVLLVTPTDGDDASANLIRMLRATPANTEIVLVRIDRVPKAEWAHDAGVIAEASNRTEGLVYLPDPLPRTAEVREALNRGRSVWTLPRRGMTLDFLRGGESLAGLAWTHARPGTTLPPLVPATPSGVHIHGWDDGA
;
A
#
# COMPACT_ATOMS: atom_id res chain seq x y z
N MET A 1 24.46 3.60 -24.32
CA MET A 1 23.38 3.97 -23.39
C MET A 1 22.12 4.15 -24.22
N THR A 2 21.18 3.22 -24.09
CA THR A 2 19.89 3.29 -24.78
C THR A 2 19.02 4.31 -24.01
N PRO A 3 18.36 5.27 -24.67
CA PRO A 3 17.51 6.23 -23.97
C PRO A 3 16.34 5.49 -23.31
N PRO A 4 15.84 5.97 -22.16
CA PRO A 4 14.69 5.37 -21.50
C PRO A 4 13.47 5.39 -22.43
N ARG A 5 12.73 4.29 -22.47
CA ARG A 5 11.49 4.20 -23.24
C ARG A 5 10.48 5.23 -22.72
N PRO A 6 9.77 5.92 -23.61
CA PRO A 6 8.70 6.83 -23.20
C PRO A 6 7.61 6.04 -22.46
N ILE A 7 7.22 6.58 -21.31
CA ILE A 7 6.12 6.05 -20.49
C ILE A 7 4.84 6.15 -21.33
N PRO A 8 4.01 5.09 -21.41
CA PRO A 8 2.75 5.18 -22.14
C PRO A 8 1.88 6.29 -21.52
N THR A 9 1.67 7.35 -22.27
CA THR A 9 0.74 8.41 -21.91
C THR A 9 -0.67 7.85 -22.05
N LEU A 10 -1.33 7.64 -20.90
CA LEU A 10 -2.76 7.35 -20.91
C LEU A 10 -3.50 8.52 -21.56
N PRO A 11 -4.35 8.30 -22.56
CA PRO A 11 -5.09 9.37 -23.21
C PRO A 11 -6.00 10.06 -22.19
N VAL A 12 -5.74 11.33 -21.92
CA VAL A 12 -6.56 12.18 -21.06
C VAL A 12 -7.66 12.79 -21.93
N SER A 13 -8.87 12.24 -21.87
CA SER A 13 -10.03 12.93 -22.40
C SER A 13 -10.40 14.07 -21.44
N ALA A 14 -10.29 15.31 -21.93
CA ALA A 14 -10.69 16.51 -21.19
C ALA A 14 -12.21 16.67 -21.26
N GLU A 15 -12.95 15.90 -20.46
CA GLU A 15 -14.36 16.20 -20.21
C GLU A 15 -14.52 16.77 -18.81
N ALA A 16 -15.19 17.90 -18.75
CA ALA A 16 -15.40 18.72 -17.56
C ALA A 16 -16.10 17.91 -16.45
N ALA A 17 -15.45 17.82 -15.28
CA ALA A 17 -16.00 17.23 -14.08
C ALA A 17 -17.22 18.03 -13.60
N SER A 18 -18.40 17.45 -13.69
CA SER A 18 -19.57 17.91 -12.93
C SER A 18 -19.34 17.55 -11.45
N ASP A 19 -19.70 18.47 -10.54
CA ASP A 19 -19.45 18.46 -9.10
C ASP A 19 -20.34 17.46 -8.32
N THR A 20 -20.77 16.39 -8.94
CA THR A 20 -21.42 15.26 -8.28
C THR A 20 -20.32 14.39 -7.65
N ALA A 21 -20.40 14.24 -6.32
CA ALA A 21 -19.46 13.44 -5.54
C ALA A 21 -19.36 12.00 -6.12
N VAL A 22 -18.36 11.82 -6.97
CA VAL A 22 -18.06 10.54 -7.57
C VAL A 22 -17.58 9.61 -6.47
N PRO A 23 -18.12 8.39 -6.31
CA PRO A 23 -17.60 7.42 -5.35
C PRO A 23 -16.12 7.20 -5.65
N ARG A 24 -15.25 7.68 -4.75
CA ARG A 24 -13.81 7.45 -4.86
C ARG A 24 -13.55 5.99 -4.53
N LEU A 25 -12.79 5.30 -5.38
CA LEU A 25 -12.32 3.98 -5.02
C LEU A 25 -11.51 4.04 -3.74
N PRO A 26 -11.75 3.10 -2.82
CA PRO A 26 -11.02 3.03 -1.57
C PRO A 26 -9.52 2.95 -1.79
N THR A 27 -8.81 3.95 -1.33
CA THR A 27 -7.38 4.08 -1.57
C THR A 27 -6.60 4.07 -0.27
N THR A 28 -5.63 3.16 -0.18
CA THR A 28 -4.65 3.10 0.90
C THR A 28 -3.29 3.52 0.36
N VAL A 29 -2.69 4.53 0.98
CA VAL A 29 -1.37 5.05 0.62
C VAL A 29 -0.37 4.63 1.68
N VAL A 30 0.70 3.95 1.29
CA VAL A 30 1.81 3.62 2.19
C VAL A 30 2.93 4.62 1.96
N SER A 31 3.15 5.51 2.93
CA SER A 31 4.10 6.61 2.80
C SER A 31 4.90 6.86 4.08
N SER A 32 6.14 7.29 3.90
CA SER A 32 7.00 7.79 4.96
C SER A 32 8.09 8.65 4.34
N TRP A 33 8.47 9.74 5.01
CA TRP A 33 9.58 10.59 4.57
C TRP A 33 10.95 9.96 4.80
N LYS A 34 11.00 8.84 5.52
CA LYS A 34 12.22 8.06 5.74
C LYS A 34 12.33 6.93 4.71
N GLY A 35 13.53 6.72 4.15
CA GLY A 35 13.86 5.54 3.36
C GLY A 35 14.07 4.30 4.24
N GLY A 36 13.97 3.11 3.66
CA GLY A 36 14.30 1.86 4.35
C GLY A 36 13.30 1.39 5.41
N VAL A 37 12.16 2.04 5.56
CA VAL A 37 11.11 1.68 6.55
C VAL A 37 10.07 0.68 6.02
N TRP A 38 10.44 -0.18 5.11
CA TRP A 38 9.60 -1.27 4.60
C TRP A 38 8.28 -0.86 3.93
N LYS A 39 8.15 0.35 3.41
CA LYS A 39 6.92 0.80 2.70
C LYS A 39 6.46 -0.20 1.64
N THR A 40 7.35 -0.51 0.70
CA THR A 40 7.09 -1.45 -0.40
C THR A 40 6.75 -2.86 0.10
N CYS A 41 7.35 -3.30 1.23
CA CYS A 41 7.00 -4.59 1.82
C CYS A 41 5.58 -4.59 2.37
N LEU A 42 5.18 -3.51 3.05
CA LEU A 42 3.85 -3.37 3.63
C LEU A 42 2.79 -3.21 2.56
N SER A 43 3.00 -2.32 1.58
CA SER A 43 2.06 -2.09 0.50
C SER A 43 1.81 -3.36 -0.33
N ALA A 44 2.87 -4.09 -0.70
CA ALA A 44 2.74 -5.37 -1.38
C ALA A 44 2.01 -6.42 -0.53
N SER A 45 2.33 -6.49 0.78
CA SER A 45 1.66 -7.43 1.69
C SER A 45 0.17 -7.13 1.85
N ILE A 46 -0.22 -5.85 1.95
CA ILE A 46 -1.64 -5.44 2.00
C ILE A 46 -2.34 -5.83 0.70
N ALA A 47 -1.75 -5.48 -0.45
CA ALA A 47 -2.33 -5.79 -1.75
C ALA A 47 -2.55 -7.30 -1.94
N GLU A 48 -1.55 -8.13 -1.62
CA GLU A 48 -1.67 -9.58 -1.69
C GLU A 48 -2.73 -10.12 -0.73
N ARG A 49 -2.80 -9.60 0.52
CA ARG A 49 -3.81 -10.07 1.49
C ARG A 49 -5.24 -9.81 1.02
N LEU A 50 -5.48 -8.64 0.46
CA LEU A 50 -6.77 -8.30 -0.14
C LEU A 50 -7.10 -9.25 -1.31
N ALA A 51 -6.12 -9.50 -2.19
CA ALA A 51 -6.31 -10.40 -3.31
C ALA A 51 -6.58 -11.86 -2.87
N PHE A 52 -5.92 -12.35 -1.82
CA PHE A 52 -6.24 -13.65 -1.23
C PHE A 52 -7.66 -13.72 -0.65
N ALA A 53 -8.27 -12.58 -0.31
CA ALA A 53 -9.66 -12.49 0.10
C ALA A 53 -10.66 -12.42 -1.08
N GLY A 54 -10.18 -12.54 -2.32
CA GLY A 54 -11.02 -12.47 -3.52
C GLY A 54 -11.22 -11.05 -4.07
N ILE A 55 -10.41 -10.08 -3.64
CA ILE A 55 -10.52 -8.67 -4.00
C ILE A 55 -9.60 -8.38 -5.18
N ASP A 56 -10.10 -7.68 -6.19
CA ASP A 56 -9.28 -7.20 -7.32
C ASP A 56 -8.64 -5.85 -6.96
N VAL A 57 -7.33 -5.86 -6.78
CA VAL A 57 -6.54 -4.73 -6.28
C VAL A 57 -5.76 -4.07 -7.42
N LEU A 58 -5.86 -2.75 -7.53
CA LEU A 58 -4.93 -1.94 -8.30
C LEU A 58 -3.76 -1.52 -7.40
N TYR A 59 -2.55 -1.94 -7.74
CA TYR A 59 -1.34 -1.59 -7.00
C TYR A 59 -0.49 -0.61 -7.81
N LEU A 60 -0.40 0.62 -7.31
CA LEU A 60 0.30 1.72 -7.96
C LEU A 60 1.67 1.90 -7.33
N VAL A 61 2.71 1.77 -8.16
CA VAL A 61 4.10 1.96 -7.76
C VAL A 61 4.54 3.32 -8.27
N THR A 62 4.77 4.26 -7.38
CA THR A 62 5.21 5.62 -7.72
C THR A 62 6.70 5.85 -7.47
N ASP A 63 7.41 4.81 -7.04
CA ASP A 63 8.87 4.77 -6.88
C ASP A 63 9.53 4.29 -8.18
N ASP A 64 10.58 4.94 -8.63
CA ASP A 64 11.36 4.58 -9.82
C ASP A 64 12.07 3.22 -9.68
N GLN A 65 12.17 2.71 -8.44
CA GLN A 65 12.76 1.42 -8.18
C GLN A 65 11.71 0.32 -8.42
N LEU A 66 12.00 -0.58 -9.35
CA LEU A 66 11.13 -1.72 -9.70
C LEU A 66 10.99 -2.77 -8.57
N ASP A 67 11.41 -2.44 -7.35
CA ASP A 67 11.38 -3.32 -6.18
C ASP A 67 9.98 -3.88 -5.88
N ALA A 68 8.95 -3.07 -6.04
CA ALA A 68 7.57 -3.46 -5.80
C ALA A 68 7.12 -4.59 -6.75
N ARG A 69 7.49 -4.50 -8.02
CA ARG A 69 7.17 -5.52 -9.03
C ARG A 69 7.85 -6.85 -8.70
N ARG A 70 9.16 -6.80 -8.42
CA ARG A 70 9.94 -7.97 -8.05
C ARG A 70 9.37 -8.67 -6.82
N ARG A 71 8.87 -7.92 -5.82
CA ARG A 71 8.26 -8.48 -4.60
C ARG A 71 6.98 -9.27 -4.89
N LEU A 72 6.30 -8.95 -5.97
CA LEU A 72 5.11 -9.69 -6.43
C LEU A 72 5.45 -10.81 -7.43
N GLY A 73 6.72 -11.03 -7.72
CA GLY A 73 7.19 -12.05 -8.68
C GLY A 73 7.13 -11.62 -10.14
N ILE A 74 7.00 -10.32 -10.39
CA ILE A 74 7.00 -9.74 -11.74
C ILE A 74 8.44 -9.42 -12.13
N SER A 75 8.89 -9.92 -13.28
CA SER A 75 10.24 -9.67 -13.79
C SER A 75 10.33 -8.33 -14.53
N GLU A 76 11.56 -7.89 -14.79
CA GLU A 76 11.81 -6.68 -15.59
C GLU A 76 11.42 -6.85 -17.07
N ALA A 77 11.35 -8.11 -17.54
CA ALA A 77 10.94 -8.44 -18.91
C ALA A 77 9.41 -8.43 -19.08
N ASP A 78 8.66 -8.44 -17.97
CA ASP A 78 7.20 -8.41 -18.02
C ASP A 78 6.68 -7.00 -18.39
N PRO A 79 5.45 -6.88 -18.91
CA PRO A 79 4.86 -5.59 -19.27
C PRO A 79 4.82 -4.60 -18.08
N ASP A 80 4.83 -3.29 -18.37
CA ASP A 80 4.73 -2.23 -17.35
C ASP A 80 3.45 -2.33 -16.53
N VAL A 81 2.39 -2.89 -17.10
CA VAL A 81 1.16 -3.30 -16.42
C VAL A 81 1.13 -4.82 -16.35
N ALA A 82 1.12 -5.37 -15.17
CA ALA A 82 1.11 -6.81 -14.96
C ALA A 82 0.04 -7.19 -13.95
N ARG A 83 -0.65 -8.30 -14.16
CA ARG A 83 -1.65 -8.86 -13.25
C ARG A 83 -1.14 -10.17 -12.65
N VAL A 84 -1.16 -10.24 -11.34
CA VAL A 84 -0.73 -11.41 -10.58
C VAL A 84 -1.94 -11.99 -9.84
N GLN A 85 -2.28 -13.25 -10.14
CA GLN A 85 -3.36 -13.94 -9.43
C GLN A 85 -2.91 -14.32 -8.01
N ARG A 86 -3.78 -14.08 -7.02
CA ARG A 86 -3.57 -14.45 -5.61
C ARG A 86 -4.87 -14.99 -5.02
N GLY A 87 -4.96 -16.31 -4.89
CA GLY A 87 -6.21 -16.93 -4.46
C GLY A 87 -7.34 -16.64 -5.44
N ALA A 88 -8.47 -16.15 -4.94
CA ALA A 88 -9.66 -15.84 -5.74
C ALA A 88 -9.64 -14.43 -6.36
N GLY A 89 -8.74 -13.54 -5.90
CA GLY A 89 -8.58 -12.19 -6.42
C GLY A 89 -7.24 -11.99 -7.10
N SER A 90 -6.96 -10.75 -7.50
CA SER A 90 -5.74 -10.41 -8.22
C SER A 90 -5.13 -9.08 -7.79
N VAL A 91 -3.82 -8.93 -8.06
CA VAL A 91 -3.12 -7.64 -7.94
C VAL A 91 -2.70 -7.21 -9.34
N THR A 92 -3.24 -6.11 -9.83
CA THR A 92 -2.78 -5.46 -11.06
C THR A 92 -1.78 -4.38 -10.68
N VAL A 93 -0.55 -4.51 -11.13
CA VAL A 93 0.56 -3.60 -10.81
C VAL A 93 0.76 -2.63 -11.96
N VAL A 94 0.81 -1.34 -11.63
CA VAL A 94 1.08 -0.27 -12.59
C VAL A 94 2.20 0.62 -12.03
N GLY A 95 3.28 0.77 -12.80
CA GLY A 95 4.34 1.73 -12.53
C GLY A 95 3.90 3.12 -13.02
N LEU A 96 3.89 4.10 -12.12
CA LEU A 96 3.57 5.48 -12.44
C LEU A 96 4.70 6.36 -11.93
N ALA A 97 5.47 6.95 -12.84
CA ALA A 97 6.55 7.84 -12.45
C ALA A 97 6.01 9.17 -11.88
N GLY A 98 6.49 9.53 -10.69
CA GLY A 98 6.37 10.85 -10.11
C GLY A 98 5.22 11.05 -9.10
N PRO A 99 5.33 12.09 -8.26
CA PRO A 99 4.40 12.37 -7.16
C PRO A 99 2.99 12.77 -7.61
N HIS A 100 2.80 13.16 -8.86
CA HIS A 100 1.51 13.55 -9.43
C HIS A 100 0.70 12.38 -9.98
N ALA A 101 1.28 11.18 -9.99
CA ALA A 101 0.61 10.00 -10.53
C ALA A 101 -0.72 9.70 -9.81
N VAL A 102 -0.74 9.91 -8.50
CA VAL A 102 -1.95 9.72 -7.68
C VAL A 102 -3.00 10.80 -7.98
N ASP A 103 -2.59 12.05 -8.17
CA ASP A 103 -3.49 13.14 -8.60
C ASP A 103 -4.10 12.87 -9.97
N LEU A 104 -3.31 12.36 -10.91
CA LEU A 104 -3.81 11.97 -12.23
C LEU A 104 -4.85 10.86 -12.14
N LEU A 105 -4.66 9.90 -11.24
CA LEU A 105 -5.63 8.83 -11.00
C LEU A 105 -6.97 9.37 -10.50
N TYR A 106 -6.95 10.29 -9.56
CA TYR A 106 -8.18 10.91 -9.05
C TYR A 106 -8.87 11.80 -10.08
N ARG A 107 -8.12 12.49 -10.93
CA ARG A 107 -8.67 13.33 -12.01
C ARG A 107 -9.21 12.52 -13.19
N SER A 108 -8.75 11.28 -13.38
CA SER A 108 -9.17 10.43 -14.50
C SER A 108 -10.60 9.90 -14.38
N GLY A 109 -11.26 10.10 -13.24
CA GLY A 109 -12.63 9.67 -12.98
C GLY A 109 -12.80 8.18 -12.67
N PRO A 110 -13.92 7.79 -12.05
CA PRO A 110 -14.15 6.43 -11.54
C PRO A 110 -14.33 5.39 -12.64
N GLY A 111 -14.78 5.77 -13.83
CA GLY A 111 -15.05 4.83 -14.91
C GLY A 111 -13.83 4.06 -15.38
N ARG A 112 -12.64 4.62 -15.17
CA ARG A 112 -11.37 4.00 -15.58
C ARG A 112 -10.90 2.91 -14.61
N PHE A 113 -11.32 2.97 -13.36
CA PHE A 113 -10.88 2.06 -12.30
C PHE A 113 -12.04 1.23 -11.73
N GLY A 114 -13.24 1.36 -12.26
CA GLY A 114 -14.46 0.72 -11.76
C GLY A 114 -14.44 -0.81 -11.73
N ARG A 115 -13.39 -1.41 -12.33
CA ARG A 115 -13.15 -2.85 -12.29
C ARG A 115 -12.34 -3.31 -11.08
N PHE A 116 -11.76 -2.39 -10.30
CA PHE A 116 -11.01 -2.71 -9.09
C PHE A 116 -11.87 -2.44 -7.85
N ASP A 117 -11.63 -3.22 -6.82
CA ASP A 117 -12.30 -3.08 -5.53
C ASP A 117 -11.53 -2.17 -4.56
N ALA A 118 -10.21 -2.09 -4.71
CA ALA A 118 -9.33 -1.28 -3.87
C ALA A 118 -8.10 -0.80 -4.64
N ILE A 119 -7.54 0.34 -4.20
CA ILE A 119 -6.26 0.88 -4.69
C ILE A 119 -5.26 0.89 -3.55
N ILE A 120 -4.08 0.34 -3.77
CA ILE A 120 -2.92 0.43 -2.88
C ILE A 120 -1.84 1.23 -3.59
N VAL A 121 -1.28 2.23 -2.91
CA VAL A 121 -0.24 3.10 -3.47
C VAL A 121 1.04 2.95 -2.66
N ASP A 122 2.12 2.55 -3.32
CA ASP A 122 3.47 2.56 -2.78
C ASP A 122 4.20 3.85 -3.19
N THR A 123 4.71 4.60 -2.21
CA THR A 123 5.33 5.89 -2.47
C THR A 123 6.84 5.88 -2.20
N PRO A 124 7.64 6.64 -2.98
CA PRO A 124 9.04 6.86 -2.65
C PRO A 124 9.18 7.63 -1.32
N PRO A 125 10.38 7.67 -0.73
CA PRO A 125 10.67 8.47 0.46
C PRO A 125 10.76 9.96 0.10
N VAL A 126 9.65 10.60 -0.24
CA VAL A 126 9.64 12.02 -0.66
C VAL A 126 9.17 12.93 0.46
N LYS A 127 9.95 13.97 0.72
CA LYS A 127 9.61 15.04 1.67
C LYS A 127 8.53 16.01 1.13
N LYS A 128 8.13 15.89 -0.11
CA LYS A 128 7.13 16.72 -0.79
C LYS A 128 6.24 15.83 -1.65
N GLY A 129 5.18 15.37 -1.10
CA GLY A 129 4.12 14.70 -1.82
C GLY A 129 2.86 14.90 -0.99
N GLY A 130 1.87 15.59 -1.52
CA GLY A 130 0.63 15.85 -0.81
C GLY A 130 -0.03 14.52 -0.45
N CYS A 131 -0.37 14.35 0.80
CA CYS A 131 -1.32 13.31 1.16
C CYS A 131 -2.67 13.73 0.58
N LEU A 132 -3.29 12.82 -0.14
CA LEU A 132 -4.59 13.06 -0.74
C LEU A 132 -5.68 13.03 0.35
N PRO A 133 -6.65 13.93 0.31
CA PRO A 133 -7.77 13.86 1.23
C PRO A 133 -8.64 12.61 0.93
N GLY A 134 -9.17 12.00 1.98
CA GLY A 134 -10.08 10.84 1.86
C GLY A 134 -9.39 9.52 1.52
N VAL A 135 -8.09 9.39 1.82
CA VAL A 135 -7.35 8.13 1.76
C VAL A 135 -7.03 7.62 3.16
N LEU A 136 -6.79 6.32 3.29
CA LEU A 136 -6.12 5.76 4.46
C LEU A 136 -4.60 5.88 4.26
N LEU A 137 -3.94 6.66 5.10
CA LEU A 137 -2.48 6.78 5.09
C LEU A 137 -1.86 5.81 6.08
N VAL A 138 -1.12 4.83 5.58
CA VAL A 138 -0.32 3.91 6.38
C VAL A 138 1.11 4.44 6.45
N THR A 139 1.61 4.72 7.65
CA THR A 139 2.96 5.25 7.82
C THR A 139 3.81 4.37 8.74
N PRO A 140 4.77 3.62 8.17
CA PRO A 140 5.70 2.83 8.95
C PRO A 140 6.78 3.69 9.61
N THR A 141 7.16 3.29 10.84
CA THR A 141 8.24 3.92 11.63
C THR A 141 9.12 2.87 12.32
N ASP A 142 10.40 3.20 12.55
CA ASP A 142 11.41 2.30 13.13
C ASP A 142 12.29 2.98 14.18
N GLY A 143 11.69 3.71 15.10
CA GLY A 143 12.40 4.29 16.24
C GLY A 143 12.60 5.80 16.20
N ASP A 144 13.47 6.30 17.09
CA ASP A 144 13.55 7.71 17.49
C ASP A 144 13.94 8.68 16.36
N ASP A 145 14.87 8.30 15.50
CA ASP A 145 15.29 9.14 14.36
C ASP A 145 14.18 9.35 13.32
N ALA A 146 13.21 8.44 13.29
CA ALA A 146 12.03 8.56 12.43
C ALA A 146 11.02 9.56 12.97
N SER A 147 10.98 9.77 14.28
CA SER A 147 9.92 10.53 14.96
C SER A 147 9.85 11.98 14.51
N ALA A 148 10.97 12.69 14.37
CA ALA A 148 10.96 14.08 13.92
C ALA A 148 10.45 14.26 12.47
N ASN A 149 10.86 13.37 11.56
CA ASN A 149 10.38 13.39 10.18
C ASN A 149 8.91 12.96 10.09
N LEU A 150 8.51 11.99 10.91
CA LEU A 150 7.14 11.52 11.01
C LEU A 150 6.22 12.64 11.53
N ILE A 151 6.58 13.30 12.62
CA ILE A 151 5.82 14.44 13.18
C ILE A 151 5.65 15.55 12.14
N ARG A 152 6.70 15.90 11.40
CA ARG A 152 6.62 16.90 10.32
C ARG A 152 5.68 16.46 9.20
N MET A 153 5.75 15.18 8.81
CA MET A 153 4.86 14.60 7.80
C MET A 153 3.41 14.65 8.26
N LEU A 154 3.14 14.24 9.50
CA LEU A 154 1.80 14.25 10.09
C LEU A 154 1.20 15.67 10.15
N ARG A 155 2.00 16.68 10.53
CA ARG A 155 1.59 18.09 10.51
C ARG A 155 1.27 18.61 9.11
N ALA A 156 1.97 18.11 8.09
CA ALA A 156 1.76 18.49 6.70
C ALA A 156 0.59 17.73 6.02
N THR A 157 0.09 16.66 6.66
CA THR A 157 -1.00 15.85 6.12
C THR A 157 -2.35 16.55 6.37
N PRO A 158 -3.29 16.58 5.40
CA PRO A 158 -4.61 17.19 5.58
C PRO A 158 -5.36 16.64 6.80
N ALA A 159 -6.10 17.49 7.51
CA ALA A 159 -6.75 17.14 8.78
C ALA A 159 -7.76 15.99 8.65
N ASN A 160 -8.42 15.88 7.51
CA ASN A 160 -9.42 14.85 7.20
C ASN A 160 -8.82 13.52 6.65
N THR A 161 -7.51 13.34 6.75
CA THR A 161 -6.86 12.08 6.34
C THR A 161 -6.83 11.12 7.54
N GLU A 162 -7.34 9.92 7.37
CA GLU A 162 -7.17 8.85 8.36
C GLU A 162 -5.75 8.27 8.27
N ILE A 163 -5.09 8.13 9.41
CA ILE A 163 -3.68 7.74 9.48
C ILE A 163 -3.52 6.53 10.40
N VAL A 164 -2.79 5.53 9.92
CA VAL A 164 -2.38 4.36 10.72
C VAL A 164 -0.87 4.39 10.91
N LEU A 165 -0.43 4.55 12.16
CA LEU A 165 0.97 4.37 12.53
C LEU A 165 1.30 2.88 12.66
N VAL A 166 2.41 2.47 12.05
CA VAL A 166 2.85 1.08 12.05
C VAL A 166 4.29 1.00 12.55
N ARG A 167 4.52 0.30 13.65
CA ARG A 167 5.86 0.02 14.13
C ARG A 167 6.44 -1.21 13.42
N ILE A 168 7.64 -1.06 12.84
CA ILE A 168 8.29 -2.11 12.04
C ILE A 168 9.52 -2.74 12.70
N ASP A 169 9.83 -2.38 13.91
CA ASP A 169 10.81 -3.02 14.77
C ASP A 169 10.14 -3.66 15.99
N ARG A 170 10.87 -4.52 16.65
CA ARG A 170 10.35 -5.23 17.81
C ARG A 170 10.47 -4.36 19.05
N VAL A 171 9.34 -3.89 19.55
CA VAL A 171 9.25 -3.16 20.82
C VAL A 171 8.13 -3.74 21.69
N PRO A 172 8.17 -3.60 23.00
CA PRO A 172 7.04 -3.91 23.86
C PRO A 172 5.81 -3.11 23.47
N LYS A 173 4.63 -3.73 23.52
CA LYS A 173 3.37 -3.04 23.14
C LYS A 173 3.11 -1.79 23.97
N ALA A 174 3.44 -1.81 25.28
CA ALA A 174 3.27 -0.66 26.16
C ALA A 174 4.19 0.51 25.77
N GLU A 175 5.41 0.22 25.35
CA GLU A 175 6.36 1.22 24.85
C GLU A 175 5.85 1.81 23.54
N TRP A 176 5.43 0.96 22.62
CA TRP A 176 4.83 1.44 21.35
C TRP A 176 3.58 2.28 21.56
N ALA A 177 2.69 1.90 22.48
CA ALA A 177 1.51 2.70 22.80
C ALA A 177 1.89 4.07 23.35
N HIS A 178 2.92 4.14 24.21
CA HIS A 178 3.46 5.40 24.72
C HIS A 178 4.02 6.28 23.59
N ASP A 179 4.89 5.71 22.75
CA ASP A 179 5.51 6.43 21.62
C ASP A 179 4.44 6.97 20.65
N ALA A 180 3.42 6.18 20.34
CA ALA A 180 2.31 6.59 19.48
C ALA A 180 1.54 7.77 20.11
N GLY A 181 1.34 7.79 21.42
CA GLY A 181 0.75 8.90 22.16
C GLY A 181 1.60 10.17 22.06
N VAL A 182 2.90 10.06 22.27
CA VAL A 182 3.85 11.18 22.13
C VAL A 182 3.85 11.73 20.70
N ILE A 183 3.80 10.87 19.69
CA ILE A 183 3.74 11.27 18.27
C ILE A 183 2.43 12.01 17.99
N ALA A 184 1.30 11.52 18.48
CA ALA A 184 -0.01 12.14 18.31
C ALA A 184 -0.04 13.55 18.91
N GLU A 185 0.39 13.70 20.14
CA GLU A 185 0.49 14.98 20.85
C GLU A 185 1.43 15.96 20.12
N ALA A 186 2.66 15.51 19.82
CA ALA A 186 3.66 16.34 19.16
C ALA A 186 3.25 16.75 17.73
N SER A 187 2.42 15.98 17.06
CA SER A 187 1.90 16.32 15.73
C SER A 187 0.62 17.17 15.76
N ASN A 188 0.04 17.42 16.92
CA ASN A 188 -1.29 18.01 17.11
C ASN A 188 -2.40 17.24 16.38
N ARG A 189 -2.28 15.92 16.35
CA ARG A 189 -3.24 15.01 15.71
C ARG A 189 -3.84 14.06 16.72
N THR A 190 -4.96 14.47 17.31
CA THR A 190 -5.75 13.65 18.23
C THR A 190 -6.88 12.90 17.54
N GLU A 191 -7.31 13.38 16.37
CA GLU A 191 -8.37 12.78 15.57
C GLU A 191 -7.82 12.21 14.26
N GLY A 192 -8.39 11.11 13.81
CA GLY A 192 -7.99 10.45 12.55
C GLY A 192 -6.61 9.79 12.58
N LEU A 193 -5.96 9.74 13.75
CA LEU A 193 -4.70 9.03 13.96
C LEU A 193 -4.95 7.81 14.84
N VAL A 194 -4.67 6.64 14.30
CA VAL A 194 -4.67 5.38 15.03
C VAL A 194 -3.29 4.74 14.92
N TYR A 195 -2.96 3.88 15.85
CA TYR A 195 -1.75 3.06 15.76
C TYR A 195 -2.10 1.59 15.74
N LEU A 196 -1.31 0.80 15.03
CA LEU A 196 -1.44 -0.65 15.02
C LEU A 196 -0.84 -1.20 16.33
N PRO A 197 -1.63 -1.83 17.21
CA PRO A 197 -1.12 -2.26 18.53
C PRO A 197 -0.03 -3.32 18.45
N ASP A 198 -0.07 -4.13 17.41
CA ASP A 198 0.92 -5.18 17.16
C ASP A 198 1.97 -4.66 16.17
N PRO A 199 3.25 -4.53 16.60
CA PRO A 199 4.34 -4.21 15.68
C PRO A 199 4.45 -5.25 14.57
N LEU A 200 4.86 -4.81 13.38
CA LEU A 200 5.21 -5.69 12.25
C LEU A 200 6.73 -5.87 12.18
N PRO A 201 7.32 -6.79 12.92
CA PRO A 201 8.77 -6.89 13.02
C PRO A 201 9.40 -7.27 11.68
N ARG A 202 10.52 -6.65 11.37
CA ARG A 202 11.34 -7.03 10.22
C ARG A 202 11.91 -8.42 10.46
N THR A 203 11.54 -9.39 9.64
CA THR A 203 12.08 -10.74 9.71
C THR A 203 12.89 -11.09 8.47
N ALA A 204 13.92 -11.91 8.63
CA ALA A 204 14.70 -12.40 7.49
C ALA A 204 13.84 -13.25 6.54
N GLU A 205 12.93 -14.05 7.09
CA GLU A 205 12.03 -14.92 6.32
C GLU A 205 11.07 -14.10 5.44
N VAL A 206 10.47 -13.04 5.98
CA VAL A 206 9.59 -12.12 5.22
C VAL A 206 10.38 -11.41 4.13
N ARG A 207 11.55 -10.88 4.46
CA ARG A 207 12.41 -10.21 3.49
C ARG A 207 12.84 -11.15 2.36
N GLU A 208 13.24 -12.37 2.69
CA GLU A 208 13.66 -13.37 1.71
C GLU A 208 12.51 -13.80 0.81
N ALA A 209 11.30 -14.02 1.35
CA ALA A 209 10.13 -14.34 0.56
C ALA A 209 9.85 -13.24 -0.47
N LEU A 210 9.78 -11.98 -0.03
CA LEU A 210 9.54 -10.84 -0.91
C LEU A 210 10.65 -10.65 -1.94
N ASN A 211 11.92 -10.83 -1.57
CA ASN A 211 13.03 -10.73 -2.52
C ASN A 211 13.00 -11.81 -3.59
N ARG A 212 12.36 -12.93 -3.31
CA ARG A 212 12.15 -14.03 -4.26
C ARG A 212 10.80 -13.96 -4.98
N GLY A 213 10.05 -12.87 -4.83
CA GLY A 213 8.71 -12.71 -5.42
C GLY A 213 7.68 -13.69 -4.87
N ARG A 214 7.92 -14.26 -3.68
CA ARG A 214 6.98 -15.16 -3.02
C ARG A 214 6.10 -14.39 -2.06
N SER A 215 4.83 -14.75 -2.00
CA SER A 215 3.90 -14.14 -1.07
C SER A 215 4.28 -14.46 0.39
N VAL A 216 4.25 -13.43 1.23
CA VAL A 216 4.46 -13.59 2.68
C VAL A 216 3.32 -14.39 3.34
N TRP A 217 2.14 -14.40 2.73
CA TRP A 217 0.95 -15.08 3.25
C TRP A 217 1.03 -16.61 3.14
N THR A 218 2.02 -17.11 2.41
CA THR A 218 2.32 -18.55 2.28
C THR A 218 3.39 -19.02 3.27
N LEU A 219 3.96 -18.13 4.07
CA LEU A 219 5.01 -18.45 5.04
C LEU A 219 4.45 -19.22 6.24
N PRO A 220 5.30 -20.04 6.90
CA PRO A 220 4.93 -20.71 8.15
C PRO A 220 4.57 -19.71 9.25
N ARG A 221 3.45 -19.95 9.93
CA ARG A 221 2.93 -19.07 10.99
C ARG A 221 3.61 -19.37 12.34
N ARG A 222 4.85 -18.96 12.51
CA ARG A 222 5.64 -19.19 13.73
C ARG A 222 6.57 -18.01 14.05
N GLY A 223 6.89 -17.85 15.32
CA GLY A 223 7.83 -16.82 15.80
C GLY A 223 7.48 -15.41 15.28
N MET A 224 8.49 -14.62 14.97
CA MET A 224 8.31 -13.25 14.47
C MET A 224 7.56 -13.16 13.12
N THR A 225 7.60 -14.22 12.30
CA THR A 225 6.82 -14.28 11.07
C THR A 225 5.32 -14.31 11.39
N LEU A 226 4.91 -15.02 12.46
CA LEU A 226 3.51 -14.99 12.91
C LEU A 226 3.11 -13.59 13.39
N ASP A 227 3.98 -12.88 14.10
CA ASP A 227 3.71 -11.52 14.57
C ASP A 227 3.55 -10.57 13.37
N PHE A 228 4.43 -10.66 12.38
CA PHE A 228 4.28 -9.90 11.13
C PHE A 228 2.96 -10.22 10.42
N LEU A 229 2.60 -11.49 10.27
CA LEU A 229 1.37 -11.90 9.60
C LEU A 229 0.11 -11.42 10.34
N ARG A 230 0.10 -11.46 11.69
CA ARG A 230 -1.02 -10.95 12.51
C ARG A 230 -1.19 -9.44 12.35
N GLY A 231 -0.10 -8.68 12.47
CA GLY A 231 -0.13 -7.24 12.26
C GLY A 231 -0.53 -6.87 10.83
N GLY A 232 -0.01 -7.60 9.84
CA GLY A 232 -0.39 -7.45 8.43
C GLY A 232 -1.86 -7.75 8.17
N GLU A 233 -2.44 -8.77 8.82
CA GLU A 233 -3.87 -9.08 8.76
C GLU A 233 -4.71 -7.93 9.30
N SER A 234 -4.34 -7.39 10.47
CA SER A 234 -5.01 -6.24 11.07
C SER A 234 -4.94 -5.01 10.17
N LEU A 235 -3.77 -4.77 9.57
CA LEU A 235 -3.56 -3.64 8.68
C LEU A 235 -4.38 -3.76 7.38
N ALA A 236 -4.43 -4.93 6.78
CA ALA A 236 -5.28 -5.19 5.62
C ALA A 236 -6.77 -5.08 5.96
N GLY A 237 -7.16 -5.51 7.17
CA GLY A 237 -8.50 -5.32 7.71
C GLY A 237 -8.88 -3.85 7.84
N LEU A 238 -7.99 -3.00 8.35
CA LEU A 238 -8.20 -1.55 8.43
C LEU A 238 -8.33 -0.93 7.03
N ALA A 239 -7.47 -1.31 6.08
CA ALA A 239 -7.55 -0.87 4.70
C ALA A 239 -8.89 -1.24 4.06
N TRP A 240 -9.38 -2.46 4.31
CA TRP A 240 -10.66 -2.92 3.80
C TRP A 240 -11.86 -2.20 4.46
N THR A 241 -11.84 -2.04 5.78
CA THR A 241 -12.92 -1.35 6.52
C THR A 241 -13.00 0.13 6.13
N HIS A 242 -11.86 0.80 5.93
CA HIS A 242 -11.83 2.15 5.38
C HIS A 242 -12.44 2.20 3.98
N ALA A 243 -12.15 1.18 3.18
CA ALA A 243 -12.67 1.01 1.85
C ALA A 243 -14.18 0.76 1.81
N ARG A 244 -14.67 -0.06 2.73
CA ARG A 244 -16.05 -0.53 2.81
C ARG A 244 -16.52 -0.53 4.27
N PRO A 245 -16.93 0.63 4.80
CA PRO A 245 -17.39 0.74 6.17
C PRO A 245 -18.49 -0.28 6.49
N GLY A 246 -18.37 -0.91 7.66
CA GLY A 246 -19.32 -1.92 8.12
C GLY A 246 -19.10 -3.34 7.56
N THR A 247 -18.05 -3.54 6.74
CA THR A 247 -17.67 -4.87 6.25
C THR A 247 -16.39 -5.36 6.92
N THR A 248 -16.27 -6.69 7.08
CA THR A 248 -15.05 -7.32 7.56
C THR A 248 -14.30 -7.97 6.40
N LEU A 249 -12.97 -7.92 6.46
CA LEU A 249 -12.13 -8.59 5.48
C LEU A 249 -12.38 -10.12 5.56
N PRO A 250 -12.70 -10.79 4.45
CA PRO A 250 -12.84 -12.24 4.45
C PRO A 250 -11.58 -12.94 5.00
N PRO A 251 -11.76 -14.09 5.70
CA PRO A 251 -10.61 -14.82 6.23
C PRO A 251 -9.67 -15.28 5.11
N LEU A 252 -8.38 -15.44 5.46
CA LEU A 252 -7.41 -16.01 4.55
C LEU A 252 -7.75 -17.47 4.30
N VAL A 253 -8.21 -17.79 3.11
CA VAL A 253 -8.34 -19.16 2.65
C VAL A 253 -6.95 -19.60 2.19
N PRO A 254 -6.37 -20.68 2.72
CA PRO A 254 -5.11 -21.21 2.23
C PRO A 254 -5.25 -21.49 0.73
N ALA A 255 -4.61 -20.69 -0.09
CA ALA A 255 -4.64 -20.91 -1.52
C ALA A 255 -3.77 -22.13 -1.84
N THR A 256 -4.28 -23.02 -2.67
CA THR A 256 -3.44 -23.91 -3.45
C THR A 256 -2.39 -23.04 -4.15
N PRO A 257 -1.11 -23.43 -4.21
CA PRO A 257 -0.09 -22.66 -4.90
C PRO A 257 -0.54 -22.42 -6.34
N SER A 258 -1.17 -21.28 -6.58
CA SER A 258 -1.53 -20.86 -7.92
C SER A 258 -0.28 -20.29 -8.58
N GLY A 259 0.05 -20.79 -9.76
CA GLY A 259 1.13 -20.23 -10.57
C GLY A 259 0.93 -18.73 -10.78
N VAL A 260 2.01 -18.00 -10.90
CA VAL A 260 1.97 -16.60 -11.33
C VAL A 260 1.52 -16.60 -12.79
N HIS A 261 0.27 -16.25 -13.04
CA HIS A 261 -0.21 -15.99 -14.39
C HIS A 261 -0.09 -14.49 -14.64
N ILE A 262 0.87 -14.12 -15.48
CA ILE A 262 1.06 -12.74 -15.90
C ILE A 262 0.27 -12.57 -17.19
N HIS A 263 -0.79 -11.78 -17.13
CA HIS A 263 -1.55 -11.39 -18.31
C HIS A 263 -1.22 -9.94 -18.63
N GLY A 264 -0.86 -9.67 -19.86
CA GLY A 264 -0.80 -8.29 -20.39
C GLY A 264 -2.16 -7.60 -20.28
N TRP A 265 -2.14 -6.30 -20.29
CA TRP A 265 -3.35 -5.48 -20.36
C TRP A 265 -3.88 -5.54 -21.79
N ASP A 266 -5.03 -6.18 -22.01
CA ASP A 266 -5.76 -6.06 -23.26
C ASP A 266 -6.60 -4.78 -23.22
N ASP A 267 -6.30 -3.83 -24.12
CA ASP A 267 -7.03 -2.57 -24.31
C ASP A 267 -8.44 -2.76 -24.93
N GLY A 268 -8.90 -3.99 -24.96
CA GLY A 268 -10.13 -4.38 -25.64
C GLY A 268 -11.25 -4.78 -24.70
N ALA A 269 -11.96 -3.80 -24.13
CA ALA A 269 -13.39 -3.87 -23.83
C ALA A 269 -13.88 -2.52 -23.31
#